data_03a7a9e0154a45f5035fef797cb1d274
#
_entry.id   03a7a9e0154a45f5035fef797cb1d274
#
_cell.length_a   1.000
_cell.length_b   1.000
_cell.length_c   1.000
_cell.angle_alpha   90.00
_cell.angle_beta   90.00
_cell.angle_gamma   90.00
#
_symmetry.space_group_name_H-M   'P 1'
#
loop_
_entity.id
_entity.type
_entity.pdbx_description
1 polymer ?
#
loop_
_entity_poly.entity_id
_entity_poly.type
_entity_poly.pdbx_seq_one_letter_code
_entity_poly.pdbx_strand_id
1 'polypeptide(L)'
;MDNIGLFRDFLLHEKRYSLKTADSYCLDVELMQRYFTEVGITLEEADKDDIKDYLGAICFEVKPSSLRRKIAAVRHFYLFLHKRKIIEDNPTLTLTGPKKDGVLPGALRREEMAKLIEYNYPQNLKGLRDRAIIEMLYSSGVRVGELVSLKIKDMDFKGKTVNVLGKGKKERLLPVTSQAIDSIENYLTKRPGGKDKDSIIFCNLKGGQLTERGVQFIIDTLARNCGIYRKVTPHMLRHSFATHFLENGMNLRYLQHLLGHSNLSTTEIYTHLSIEELTKVYRKAHPGSK
;
A
#
# COMPACT_ATOMS: atom_id res chain seq x y z
N MET A 1 9.56 -4.13 34.05
CA MET A 1 8.74 -3.07 33.42
C MET A 1 8.28 -3.55 32.03
N ASP A 2 7.08 -3.25 31.60
CA ASP A 2 6.64 -3.60 30.23
C ASP A 2 7.20 -2.57 29.21
N ASN A 3 8.49 -2.73 28.86
CA ASN A 3 9.14 -1.83 27.93
C ASN A 3 8.56 -1.93 26.49
N ILE A 4 7.90 -3.05 26.16
CA ILE A 4 7.26 -3.23 24.85
C ILE A 4 5.95 -2.45 24.79
N GLY A 5 5.16 -2.43 25.88
CA GLY A 5 3.98 -1.59 25.99
C GLY A 5 4.31 -0.10 25.91
N LEU A 6 5.32 0.36 26.63
CA LEU A 6 5.82 1.74 26.55
C LEU A 6 6.38 2.08 25.15
N PHE A 7 7.04 1.15 24.49
CA PHE A 7 7.51 1.30 23.11
C PHE A 7 6.35 1.44 22.14
N ARG A 8 5.28 0.68 22.32
CA ARG A 8 4.04 0.83 21.51
C ARG A 8 3.49 2.25 21.61
N ASP A 9 3.39 2.78 22.82
CA ASP A 9 2.91 4.14 23.04
C ASP A 9 3.84 5.20 22.42
N PHE A 10 5.15 5.02 22.53
CA PHE A 10 6.13 5.85 21.84
C PHE A 10 5.94 5.85 20.32
N LEU A 11 5.70 4.68 19.72
CA LEU A 11 5.46 4.57 18.27
C LEU A 11 4.18 5.28 17.86
N LEU A 12 3.11 5.17 18.63
CA LEU A 12 1.80 5.75 18.32
C LEU A 12 1.79 7.26 18.53
N HIS A 13 2.26 7.74 19.68
CA HIS A 13 2.08 9.12 20.11
C HIS A 13 3.24 10.04 19.73
N GLU A 14 4.50 9.59 19.88
CA GLU A 14 5.65 10.42 19.54
C GLU A 14 6.07 10.25 18.06
N LYS A 15 6.09 9.01 17.53
CA LYS A 15 6.45 8.75 16.13
C LYS A 15 5.28 8.82 15.16
N ARG A 16 4.05 8.88 15.65
CA ARG A 16 2.79 8.95 14.87
C ARG A 16 2.68 7.82 13.85
N TYR A 17 3.12 6.63 14.21
CA TYR A 17 2.99 5.45 13.37
C TYR A 17 1.55 4.94 13.38
N SER A 18 1.15 4.22 12.32
CA SER A 18 -0.16 3.56 12.30
C SER A 18 -0.21 2.42 13.32
N LEU A 19 -1.40 2.09 13.85
CA LEU A 19 -1.62 0.93 14.72
C LEU A 19 -0.98 -0.33 14.14
N LYS A 20 -1.24 -0.63 12.86
CA LYS A 20 -0.67 -1.79 12.15
C LYS A 20 0.87 -1.80 12.15
N THR A 21 1.49 -0.63 12.04
CA THR A 21 2.97 -0.52 12.09
C THR A 21 3.48 -0.73 13.50
N ALA A 22 2.85 -0.11 14.50
CA ALA A 22 3.21 -0.26 15.91
C ALA A 22 3.07 -1.72 16.35
N ASP A 23 1.94 -2.36 16.06
CA ASP A 23 1.70 -3.76 16.40
C ASP A 23 2.71 -4.70 15.72
N SER A 24 3.06 -4.43 14.45
CA SER A 24 4.08 -5.24 13.75
C SER A 24 5.48 -5.08 14.35
N TYR A 25 5.84 -3.88 14.81
CA TYR A 25 7.13 -3.62 15.44
C TYR A 25 7.19 -4.22 16.85
N CYS A 26 6.11 -4.11 17.64
CA CYS A 26 6.04 -4.75 18.95
C CYS A 26 6.17 -6.27 18.83
N LEU A 27 5.45 -6.89 17.89
CA LEU A 27 5.57 -8.33 17.63
C LEU A 27 7.01 -8.73 17.26
N ASP A 28 7.71 -7.91 16.46
CA ASP A 28 9.11 -8.21 16.12
C ASP A 28 10.04 -8.13 17.34
N VAL A 29 9.79 -7.19 18.26
CA VAL A 29 10.55 -7.06 19.52
C VAL A 29 10.19 -8.18 20.48
N GLU A 30 8.93 -8.59 20.59
CA GLU A 30 8.51 -9.76 21.39
C GLU A 30 9.20 -11.04 20.93
N LEU A 31 9.33 -11.24 19.62
CA LEU A 31 10.06 -12.40 19.09
C LEU A 31 11.55 -12.35 19.45
N MET A 32 12.16 -11.17 19.41
CA MET A 32 13.55 -10.98 19.87
C MET A 32 13.68 -11.23 21.36
N GLN A 33 12.74 -10.76 22.19
CA GLN A 33 12.71 -11.01 23.62
C GLN A 33 12.67 -12.51 23.94
N ARG A 34 11.83 -13.28 23.23
CA ARG A 34 11.78 -14.75 23.42
C ARG A 34 13.12 -15.41 23.13
N TYR A 35 13.75 -15.05 22.01
CA TYR A 35 15.08 -15.55 21.67
C TYR A 35 16.09 -15.23 22.77
N PHE A 36 16.13 -13.99 23.27
CA PHE A 36 17.06 -13.62 24.35
C PHE A 36 16.75 -14.31 25.69
N THR A 37 15.48 -14.51 26.00
CA THR A 37 15.08 -15.28 27.18
C THR A 37 15.60 -16.71 27.11
N GLU A 38 15.62 -17.36 25.96
CA GLU A 38 16.15 -18.71 25.77
C GLU A 38 17.67 -18.79 25.98
N VAL A 39 18.39 -17.69 25.71
CA VAL A 39 19.85 -17.60 25.92
C VAL A 39 20.22 -16.91 27.24
N GLY A 40 19.23 -16.57 28.08
CA GLY A 40 19.43 -16.01 29.42
C GLY A 40 19.81 -14.52 29.44
N ILE A 41 19.50 -13.76 28.40
CA ILE A 41 19.80 -12.32 28.24
C ILE A 41 18.48 -11.53 28.26
N THR A 42 18.47 -10.33 28.85
CA THR A 42 17.35 -9.41 28.77
C THR A 42 17.51 -8.47 27.57
N LEU A 43 16.41 -7.82 27.15
CA LEU A 43 16.46 -6.83 26.05
C LEU A 43 17.35 -5.64 26.38
N GLU A 44 17.45 -5.27 27.65
CA GLU A 44 18.21 -4.14 28.15
C GLU A 44 19.71 -4.42 28.26
N GLU A 45 20.08 -5.67 28.48
CA GLU A 45 21.47 -6.13 28.63
C GLU A 45 22.11 -6.51 27.29
N ALA A 46 21.30 -6.77 26.27
CA ALA A 46 21.78 -7.24 24.99
C ALA A 46 22.68 -6.20 24.29
N ASP A 47 23.85 -6.65 23.93
CA ASP A 47 24.82 -5.85 23.20
C ASP A 47 24.67 -5.95 21.67
N LYS A 48 25.63 -5.37 20.95
CA LYS A 48 25.64 -5.36 19.48
C LYS A 48 25.79 -6.77 18.89
N ASP A 49 26.53 -7.63 19.52
CA ASP A 49 26.84 -8.94 18.99
C ASP A 49 25.68 -9.91 19.26
N ASP A 50 25.04 -9.82 20.44
CA ASP A 50 23.78 -10.50 20.74
C ASP A 50 22.69 -10.20 19.70
N ILE A 51 22.55 -8.92 19.33
CA ILE A 51 21.59 -8.51 18.31
C ILE A 51 21.94 -9.06 16.93
N LYS A 52 23.23 -9.11 16.57
CA LYS A 52 23.67 -9.74 15.32
C LYS A 52 23.39 -11.24 15.32
N ASP A 53 23.62 -11.93 16.42
CA ASP A 53 23.37 -13.35 16.55
C ASP A 53 21.88 -13.67 16.41
N TYR A 54 21.00 -12.89 17.05
CA TYR A 54 19.56 -12.97 16.82
C TYR A 54 19.20 -12.77 15.34
N LEU A 55 19.71 -11.71 14.71
CA LEU A 55 19.41 -11.42 13.30
C LEU A 55 20.02 -12.49 12.37
N GLY A 56 21.18 -13.03 12.72
CA GLY A 56 21.81 -14.14 12.01
C GLY A 56 21.00 -15.43 12.11
N ALA A 57 20.47 -15.75 13.30
CA ALA A 57 19.62 -16.92 13.49
C ALA A 57 18.35 -16.89 12.61
N ILE A 58 17.73 -15.73 12.46
CA ILE A 58 16.46 -15.61 11.72
C ILE A 58 16.64 -15.28 10.23
N CYS A 59 17.84 -14.92 9.79
CA CYS A 59 18.05 -14.39 8.42
C CYS A 59 17.71 -15.39 7.31
N PHE A 60 17.85 -16.68 7.55
CA PHE A 60 17.52 -17.75 6.61
C PHE A 60 16.05 -18.21 6.71
N GLU A 61 15.36 -17.90 7.80
CA GLU A 61 13.98 -18.31 8.05
C GLU A 61 12.97 -17.31 7.52
N VAL A 62 13.37 -16.04 7.36
CA VAL A 62 12.46 -14.96 6.96
C VAL A 62 12.82 -14.37 5.60
N LYS A 63 11.81 -13.87 4.90
CA LYS A 63 12.03 -13.16 3.63
C LYS A 63 12.85 -11.88 3.84
N PRO A 64 13.68 -11.46 2.86
CA PRO A 64 14.50 -10.24 2.97
C PRO A 64 13.72 -8.97 3.34
N SER A 65 12.47 -8.85 2.89
CA SER A 65 11.59 -7.74 3.27
C SER A 65 11.17 -7.77 4.74
N SER A 66 10.91 -8.97 5.27
CA SER A 66 10.59 -9.16 6.69
C SER A 66 11.81 -8.92 7.57
N LEU A 67 12.99 -9.38 7.14
CA LEU A 67 14.23 -9.11 7.85
C LEU A 67 14.52 -7.60 7.95
N ARG A 68 14.36 -6.86 6.86
CA ARG A 68 14.50 -5.40 6.88
C ARG A 68 13.53 -4.73 7.86
N ARG A 69 12.27 -5.18 7.92
CA ARG A 69 11.29 -4.67 8.87
C ARG A 69 11.71 -4.97 10.31
N LYS A 70 12.15 -6.19 10.58
CA LYS A 70 12.65 -6.61 11.91
C LYS A 70 13.84 -5.75 12.36
N ILE A 71 14.82 -5.53 11.48
CA ILE A 71 15.96 -4.65 11.76
C ILE A 71 15.48 -3.22 12.06
N ALA A 72 14.49 -2.71 11.34
CA ALA A 72 13.92 -1.40 11.63
C ALA A 72 13.21 -1.36 12.99
N ALA A 73 12.44 -2.39 13.34
CA ALA A 73 11.79 -2.50 14.65
C ALA A 73 12.81 -2.51 15.78
N VAL A 74 13.86 -3.33 15.66
CA VAL A 74 14.98 -3.43 16.64
C VAL A 74 15.65 -2.06 16.82
N ARG A 75 15.99 -1.37 15.72
CA ARG A 75 16.59 -0.02 15.80
C ARG A 75 15.70 1.00 16.51
N HIS A 76 14.39 0.98 16.22
CA HIS A 76 13.45 1.89 16.88
C HIS A 76 13.28 1.57 18.35
N PHE A 77 13.34 0.28 18.73
CA PHE A 77 13.24 -0.13 20.10
C PHE A 77 14.46 0.31 20.93
N TYR A 78 15.66 0.05 20.46
CA TYR A 78 16.87 0.48 21.16
C TYR A 78 17.06 2.01 21.16
N LEU A 79 16.62 2.70 20.12
CA LEU A 79 16.53 4.17 20.13
C LEU A 79 15.55 4.67 21.21
N PHE A 80 14.43 3.99 21.39
CA PHE A 80 13.47 4.29 22.45
C PHE A 80 14.08 4.04 23.83
N LEU A 81 14.71 2.89 24.07
CA LEU A 81 15.35 2.58 25.37
C LEU A 81 16.43 3.62 25.72
N HIS A 82 17.29 3.96 24.77
CA HIS A 82 18.33 4.98 24.96
C HIS A 82 17.75 6.36 25.22
N LYS A 83 16.73 6.79 24.46
CA LYS A 83 16.04 8.07 24.66
C LYS A 83 15.39 8.18 26.03
N ARG A 84 14.88 7.07 26.57
CA ARG A 84 14.28 6.97 27.92
C ARG A 84 15.33 6.75 29.03
N LYS A 85 16.61 6.71 28.68
CA LYS A 85 17.71 6.45 29.60
C LYS A 85 17.59 5.12 30.36
N ILE A 86 16.96 4.12 29.72
CA ILE A 86 16.86 2.76 30.23
C ILE A 86 18.17 2.01 29.96
N ILE A 87 18.85 2.35 28.86
CA ILE A 87 20.20 1.91 28.51
C ILE A 87 21.09 3.13 28.30
N GLU A 88 22.39 2.99 28.58
CA GLU A 88 23.38 4.08 28.40
C GLU A 88 23.76 4.22 26.93
N ASP A 89 24.05 3.13 26.25
CA ASP A 89 24.48 3.09 24.87
C ASP A 89 23.46 2.41 23.95
N ASN A 90 23.35 2.87 22.72
CA ASN A 90 22.48 2.22 21.73
C ASN A 90 23.28 1.21 20.88
N PRO A 91 23.09 -0.11 21.11
CA PRO A 91 23.87 -1.14 20.42
C PRO A 91 23.57 -1.27 18.93
N THR A 92 22.54 -0.56 18.42
CA THR A 92 22.11 -0.68 17.03
C THR A 92 22.66 0.40 16.10
N LEU A 93 23.50 1.35 16.58
CA LEU A 93 23.99 2.48 15.78
C LEU A 93 24.75 2.04 14.51
N THR A 94 25.52 0.98 14.59
CA THR A 94 26.31 0.45 13.47
C THR A 94 25.63 -0.72 12.73
N LEU A 95 24.40 -1.04 13.08
CA LEU A 95 23.68 -2.15 12.47
C LEU A 95 23.31 -1.79 11.02
N THR A 96 23.88 -2.50 10.07
CA THR A 96 23.53 -2.33 8.65
C THR A 96 22.56 -3.42 8.23
N GLY A 97 21.43 -3.03 7.64
CA GLY A 97 20.49 -4.00 7.05
C GLY A 97 21.01 -4.54 5.72
N PRO A 98 20.49 -5.68 5.24
CA PRO A 98 20.82 -6.18 3.91
C PRO A 98 20.53 -5.09 2.87
N LYS A 99 21.46 -4.91 1.93
CA LYS A 99 21.29 -4.00 0.80
C LYS A 99 19.95 -4.30 0.12
N LYS A 100 19.24 -3.29 -0.33
CA LYS A 100 18.09 -3.47 -1.20
C LYS A 100 18.61 -4.15 -2.47
N ASP A 101 18.43 -5.47 -2.55
CA ASP A 101 18.57 -6.14 -3.82
C ASP A 101 17.55 -5.49 -4.76
N GLY A 102 18.06 -4.90 -5.83
CA GLY A 102 17.31 -4.02 -6.72
C GLY A 102 16.27 -4.69 -7.60
N VAL A 103 15.51 -5.61 -7.07
CA VAL A 103 14.28 -6.08 -7.70
C VAL A 103 13.10 -5.51 -6.91
N LEU A 104 12.84 -4.22 -7.14
CA LEU A 104 11.46 -3.77 -7.07
C LEU A 104 10.67 -4.71 -7.98
N PRO A 105 9.57 -5.33 -7.54
CA PRO A 105 8.67 -6.01 -8.46
C PRO A 105 8.32 -4.98 -9.53
N GLY A 106 8.91 -5.16 -10.72
CA GLY A 106 8.83 -4.17 -11.78
C GLY A 106 7.38 -3.91 -12.13
N ALA A 107 7.08 -2.71 -12.59
CA ALA A 107 5.79 -2.40 -13.20
C ALA A 107 5.42 -3.50 -14.22
N LEU A 108 4.15 -3.73 -14.43
CA LEU A 108 3.68 -4.51 -15.56
C LEU A 108 4.04 -3.75 -16.84
N ARG A 109 4.53 -4.44 -17.84
CA ARG A 109 4.71 -3.88 -19.16
C ARG A 109 3.36 -3.47 -19.75
N ARG A 110 3.36 -2.55 -20.70
CA ARG A 110 2.12 -2.07 -21.34
C ARG A 110 1.31 -3.22 -21.93
N GLU A 111 1.98 -4.19 -22.55
CA GLU A 111 1.35 -5.37 -23.14
C GLU A 111 0.74 -6.29 -22.06
N GLU A 112 1.38 -6.42 -20.90
CA GLU A 112 0.83 -7.18 -19.77
C GLU A 112 -0.39 -6.48 -19.17
N MET A 113 -0.34 -5.15 -19.07
CA MET A 113 -1.47 -4.36 -18.57
C MET A 113 -2.64 -4.38 -19.56
N ALA A 114 -2.37 -4.27 -20.87
CA ALA A 114 -3.39 -4.40 -21.91
C ALA A 114 -4.12 -5.74 -21.83
N LYS A 115 -3.38 -6.86 -21.66
CA LYS A 115 -3.99 -8.18 -21.48
C LYS A 115 -4.94 -8.26 -20.30
N LEU A 116 -4.65 -7.55 -19.19
CA LEU A 116 -5.55 -7.51 -18.04
C LEU A 116 -6.79 -6.67 -18.32
N ILE A 117 -6.66 -5.52 -19.00
CA ILE A 117 -7.78 -4.62 -19.33
C ILE A 117 -8.69 -5.26 -20.38
N GLU A 118 -8.11 -5.85 -21.43
CA GLU A 118 -8.80 -6.45 -22.58
C GLU A 118 -9.26 -7.89 -22.33
N TYR A 119 -8.99 -8.43 -21.12
CA TYR A 119 -9.43 -9.78 -20.77
C TYR A 119 -10.94 -9.93 -21.00
N ASN A 120 -11.35 -11.06 -21.55
CA ASN A 120 -12.77 -11.34 -21.77
C ASN A 120 -13.45 -11.69 -20.43
N TYR A 121 -13.84 -10.66 -19.69
CA TYR A 121 -14.50 -10.81 -18.40
C TYR A 121 -15.90 -11.42 -18.54
N PRO A 122 -16.23 -12.50 -17.81
CA PRO A 122 -17.57 -13.03 -17.78
C PRO A 122 -18.62 -11.96 -17.42
N GLN A 123 -19.78 -11.98 -18.10
CA GLN A 123 -20.85 -10.99 -17.88
C GLN A 123 -21.73 -11.33 -16.65
N ASN A 124 -21.12 -11.90 -15.62
CA ASN A 124 -21.74 -12.18 -14.33
C ASN A 124 -21.17 -11.25 -13.24
N LEU A 125 -21.75 -11.30 -12.05
CA LEU A 125 -21.35 -10.48 -10.90
C LEU A 125 -19.83 -10.52 -10.64
N LYS A 126 -19.22 -11.72 -10.70
CA LYS A 126 -17.78 -11.90 -10.45
C LYS A 126 -16.94 -11.20 -11.50
N GLY A 127 -17.23 -11.44 -12.78
CA GLY A 127 -16.43 -10.87 -13.87
C GLY A 127 -16.57 -9.36 -13.97
N LEU A 128 -17.78 -8.81 -13.79
CA LEU A 128 -18.00 -7.37 -13.76
C LEU A 128 -17.27 -6.70 -12.60
N ARG A 129 -17.29 -7.29 -11.40
CA ARG A 129 -16.52 -6.82 -10.24
C ARG A 129 -15.03 -6.82 -10.53
N ASP A 130 -14.52 -7.94 -11.02
CA ASP A 130 -13.09 -8.15 -11.23
C ASP A 130 -12.56 -7.16 -12.29
N ARG A 131 -13.33 -6.88 -13.35
CA ARG A 131 -13.05 -5.83 -14.33
C ARG A 131 -13.01 -4.46 -13.69
N ALA A 132 -14.05 -4.09 -12.93
CA ALA A 132 -14.13 -2.80 -12.28
C ALA A 132 -12.96 -2.55 -11.30
N ILE A 133 -12.47 -3.59 -10.62
CA ILE A 133 -11.29 -3.53 -9.75
C ILE A 133 -10.02 -3.19 -10.56
N ILE A 134 -9.76 -3.89 -11.67
CA ILE A 134 -8.58 -3.66 -12.52
C ILE A 134 -8.62 -2.25 -13.11
N GLU A 135 -9.74 -1.87 -13.70
CA GLU A 135 -9.94 -0.55 -14.30
C GLU A 135 -9.75 0.57 -13.26
N MET A 136 -10.32 0.43 -12.07
CA MET A 136 -10.20 1.43 -11.01
C MET A 136 -8.75 1.56 -10.49
N LEU A 137 -8.06 0.46 -10.26
CA LEU A 137 -6.67 0.47 -9.79
C LEU A 137 -5.73 1.11 -10.82
N TYR A 138 -5.88 0.77 -12.10
CA TYR A 138 -5.02 1.29 -13.15
C TYR A 138 -5.38 2.72 -13.56
N SER A 139 -6.65 3.08 -13.51
CA SER A 139 -7.11 4.43 -13.81
C SER A 139 -6.66 5.45 -12.76
N SER A 140 -6.85 5.18 -11.48
CA SER A 140 -6.64 6.17 -10.42
C SER A 140 -5.35 5.98 -9.62
N GLY A 141 -4.71 4.81 -9.73
CA GLY A 141 -3.55 4.46 -8.93
C GLY A 141 -3.82 4.41 -7.42
N VAL A 142 -5.07 4.22 -6.99
CA VAL A 142 -5.43 4.10 -5.57
C VAL A 142 -4.72 2.93 -4.88
N ARG A 143 -4.50 3.04 -3.57
CA ARG A 143 -3.99 1.92 -2.76
C ARG A 143 -5.09 0.88 -2.59
N VAL A 144 -4.71 -0.40 -2.45
CA VAL A 144 -5.68 -1.49 -2.26
C VAL A 144 -6.56 -1.26 -1.01
N GLY A 145 -6.01 -0.75 0.08
CA GLY A 145 -6.79 -0.42 1.27
C GLY A 145 -7.80 0.72 1.04
N GLU A 146 -7.45 1.69 0.21
CA GLU A 146 -8.35 2.76 -0.22
C GLU A 146 -9.46 2.18 -1.11
N LEU A 147 -9.11 1.35 -2.11
CA LEU A 147 -10.07 0.70 -3.01
C LEU A 147 -11.17 -0.06 -2.25
N VAL A 148 -10.80 -0.90 -1.28
CA VAL A 148 -11.78 -1.73 -0.57
C VAL A 148 -12.67 -0.93 0.40
N SER A 149 -12.29 0.30 0.73
CA SER A 149 -13.07 1.20 1.59
C SER A 149 -13.93 2.20 0.81
N LEU A 150 -13.79 2.27 -0.54
CA LEU A 150 -14.57 3.21 -1.35
C LEU A 150 -16.06 2.98 -1.25
N LYS A 151 -16.79 4.06 -1.02
CA LYS A 151 -18.25 4.10 -1.01
C LYS A 151 -18.80 4.71 -2.30
N ILE A 152 -20.05 4.46 -2.60
CA ILE A 152 -20.71 5.02 -3.80
C ILE A 152 -20.69 6.55 -3.78
N LYS A 153 -20.86 7.19 -2.60
CA LYS A 153 -20.80 8.65 -2.44
C LYS A 153 -19.44 9.26 -2.73
N ASP A 154 -18.36 8.47 -2.66
CA ASP A 154 -17.01 8.93 -2.94
C ASP A 154 -16.73 9.08 -4.44
N MET A 155 -17.65 8.58 -5.29
CA MET A 155 -17.56 8.67 -6.76
C MET A 155 -18.42 9.79 -7.31
N ASP A 156 -17.82 10.64 -8.13
CA ASP A 156 -18.54 11.50 -9.05
C ASP A 156 -18.52 10.88 -10.47
N PHE A 157 -19.57 10.16 -10.80
CA PHE A 157 -19.71 9.46 -12.09
C PHE A 157 -19.74 10.43 -13.27
N LYS A 158 -20.35 11.62 -13.12
CA LYS A 158 -20.43 12.65 -14.17
C LYS A 158 -19.11 13.39 -14.32
N GLY A 159 -18.52 13.84 -13.23
CA GLY A 159 -17.24 14.53 -13.20
C GLY A 159 -16.04 13.59 -13.43
N LYS A 160 -16.29 12.28 -13.42
CA LYS A 160 -15.26 11.21 -13.56
C LYS A 160 -14.13 11.39 -12.56
N THR A 161 -14.48 11.53 -11.30
CA THR A 161 -13.52 11.66 -10.20
C THR A 161 -13.90 10.78 -9.02
N VAL A 162 -12.92 10.47 -8.18
CA VAL A 162 -13.13 9.76 -6.93
C VAL A 162 -12.44 10.49 -5.80
N ASN A 163 -13.14 10.69 -4.68
CA ASN A 163 -12.57 11.20 -3.45
C ASN A 163 -12.01 10.06 -2.61
N VAL A 164 -10.73 10.11 -2.29
CA VAL A 164 -10.01 9.04 -1.58
C VAL A 164 -9.47 9.55 -0.27
N LEU A 165 -9.80 8.84 0.81
CA LEU A 165 -9.30 9.13 2.14
C LEU A 165 -7.93 8.46 2.36
N GLY A 166 -6.86 9.24 2.37
CA GLY A 166 -5.48 8.77 2.56
C GLY A 166 -5.06 8.64 4.03
N LYS A 167 -3.79 8.33 4.23
CA LYS A 167 -3.18 8.26 5.57
C LYS A 167 -3.30 9.61 6.28
N GLY A 168 -3.74 9.58 7.55
CA GLY A 168 -3.94 10.80 8.35
C GLY A 168 -5.24 11.54 8.03
N LYS A 169 -6.24 10.86 7.45
CA LYS A 169 -7.55 11.42 7.09
C LYS A 169 -7.48 12.59 6.08
N LYS A 170 -6.41 12.67 5.29
CA LYS A 170 -6.33 13.64 4.20
C LYS A 170 -7.07 13.11 2.99
N GLU A 171 -8.05 13.87 2.53
CA GLU A 171 -8.80 13.58 1.32
C GLU A 171 -8.02 14.05 0.10
N ARG A 172 -8.16 13.31 -1.01
CA ARG A 172 -7.68 13.74 -2.31
C ARG A 172 -8.64 13.31 -3.41
N LEU A 173 -8.87 14.21 -4.33
CA LEU A 173 -9.70 13.97 -5.50
C LEU A 173 -8.82 13.45 -6.65
N LEU A 174 -9.19 12.31 -7.22
CA LEU A 174 -8.46 11.65 -8.29
C LEU A 174 -9.32 11.56 -9.54
N PRO A 175 -8.80 11.92 -10.74
CA PRO A 175 -9.48 11.64 -11.99
C PRO A 175 -9.54 10.15 -12.28
N VAL A 176 -10.60 9.73 -12.97
CA VAL A 176 -10.88 8.34 -13.34
C VAL A 176 -11.24 8.29 -14.83
N THR A 177 -10.83 7.24 -15.54
CA THR A 177 -11.17 7.07 -16.96
C THR A 177 -12.66 6.76 -17.16
N SER A 178 -13.18 7.04 -18.35
CA SER A 178 -14.55 6.66 -18.73
C SER A 178 -14.76 5.14 -18.61
N GLN A 179 -13.78 4.36 -19.06
CA GLN A 179 -13.83 2.89 -19.01
C GLN A 179 -13.95 2.36 -17.57
N ALA A 180 -13.25 2.98 -16.61
CA ALA A 180 -13.39 2.61 -15.21
C ALA A 180 -14.75 2.99 -14.65
N ILE A 181 -15.29 4.17 -14.99
CA ILE A 181 -16.65 4.58 -14.64
C ILE A 181 -17.68 3.57 -15.18
N ASP A 182 -17.66 3.29 -16.49
CA ASP A 182 -18.58 2.36 -17.15
C ASP A 182 -18.50 0.96 -16.51
N SER A 183 -17.29 0.50 -16.19
CA SER A 183 -17.07 -0.79 -15.56
C SER A 183 -17.65 -0.86 -14.14
N ILE A 184 -17.53 0.23 -13.36
CA ILE A 184 -18.13 0.34 -12.02
C ILE A 184 -19.63 0.41 -12.11
N GLU A 185 -20.21 1.22 -13.00
CA GLU A 185 -21.65 1.32 -13.20
C GLU A 185 -22.24 -0.04 -13.59
N ASN A 186 -21.65 -0.74 -14.56
CA ASN A 186 -22.06 -2.09 -14.96
C ASN A 186 -21.98 -3.08 -13.80
N TYR A 187 -20.95 -3.03 -12.97
CA TYR A 187 -20.86 -3.86 -11.77
C TYR A 187 -21.97 -3.54 -10.77
N LEU A 188 -22.24 -2.26 -10.52
CA LEU A 188 -23.27 -1.80 -9.58
C LEU A 188 -24.68 -2.23 -9.99
N THR A 189 -24.95 -2.49 -11.28
CA THR A 189 -26.26 -3.02 -11.72
C THR A 189 -26.55 -4.42 -11.21
N LYS A 190 -25.51 -5.24 -11.00
CA LYS A 190 -25.62 -6.64 -10.55
C LYS A 190 -25.15 -6.88 -9.11
N ARG A 191 -24.62 -5.85 -8.46
CA ARG A 191 -24.09 -5.95 -7.10
C ARG A 191 -25.24 -6.15 -6.09
N PRO A 192 -25.13 -7.10 -5.14
CA PRO A 192 -26.07 -7.21 -4.03
C PRO A 192 -25.93 -6.00 -3.08
N GLY A 193 -27.04 -5.56 -2.46
CA GLY A 193 -27.04 -4.52 -1.43
C GLY A 193 -27.44 -3.12 -1.86
N GLY A 194 -28.07 -2.98 -3.04
CA GLY A 194 -28.69 -1.71 -3.46
C GLY A 194 -27.71 -0.59 -3.86
N LYS A 195 -28.26 0.59 -4.16
CA LYS A 195 -27.51 1.78 -4.60
C LYS A 195 -27.43 2.85 -3.50
N ASP A 196 -27.47 2.45 -2.24
CA ASP A 196 -27.29 3.41 -1.15
C ASP A 196 -25.90 4.05 -1.23
N LYS A 197 -25.87 5.38 -1.11
CA LYS A 197 -24.66 6.20 -1.25
C LYS A 197 -23.58 5.86 -0.23
N ASP A 198 -23.95 5.40 0.96
CA ASP A 198 -23.02 4.98 2.00
C ASP A 198 -22.53 3.54 1.87
N SER A 199 -23.08 2.79 0.92
CA SER A 199 -22.65 1.43 0.65
C SER A 199 -21.25 1.39 0.03
N ILE A 200 -20.45 0.41 0.45
CA ILE A 200 -19.12 0.12 -0.12
C ILE A 200 -19.28 -0.35 -1.57
N ILE A 201 -18.44 0.15 -2.48
CA ILE A 201 -18.51 -0.23 -3.90
C ILE A 201 -18.17 -1.71 -4.09
N PHE A 202 -17.04 -2.17 -3.61
CA PHE A 202 -16.52 -3.51 -3.89
C PHE A 202 -16.85 -4.52 -2.81
N CYS A 203 -17.71 -5.49 -3.16
CA CYS A 203 -18.15 -6.56 -2.29
C CYS A 203 -17.58 -7.92 -2.71
N ASN A 204 -17.49 -8.85 -1.76
CA ASN A 204 -17.28 -10.25 -2.05
C ASN A 204 -18.59 -10.87 -2.64
N LEU A 205 -18.51 -12.10 -3.12
CA LEU A 205 -19.67 -12.76 -3.76
C LEU A 205 -20.83 -13.07 -2.79
N LYS A 206 -20.61 -12.95 -1.48
CA LYS A 206 -21.63 -13.09 -0.43
C LYS A 206 -22.25 -11.75 -0.02
N GLY A 207 -21.85 -10.63 -0.66
CA GLY A 207 -22.35 -9.28 -0.36
C GLY A 207 -21.60 -8.54 0.75
N GLY A 208 -20.67 -9.18 1.48
CA GLY A 208 -19.83 -8.52 2.47
C GLY A 208 -18.68 -7.72 1.83
N GLN A 209 -18.02 -6.85 2.62
CA GLN A 209 -16.90 -6.07 2.17
C GLN A 209 -15.76 -6.95 1.61
N LEU A 210 -15.18 -6.53 0.49
CA LEU A 210 -14.01 -7.18 -0.08
C LEU A 210 -12.77 -6.78 0.74
N THR A 211 -11.91 -7.77 1.04
CA THR A 211 -10.66 -7.53 1.77
C THR A 211 -9.49 -7.23 0.81
N GLU A 212 -8.43 -6.57 1.30
CA GLU A 212 -7.20 -6.36 0.53
C GLU A 212 -6.62 -7.69 0.00
N ARG A 213 -6.68 -8.74 0.84
CA ARG A 213 -6.26 -10.10 0.45
C ARG A 213 -7.14 -10.69 -0.65
N GLY A 214 -8.44 -10.40 -0.60
CA GLY A 214 -9.38 -10.79 -1.66
C GLY A 214 -9.05 -10.12 -2.99
N VAL A 215 -8.75 -8.83 -3.00
CA VAL A 215 -8.30 -8.11 -4.20
C VAL A 215 -6.99 -8.69 -4.73
N GLN A 216 -6.02 -8.97 -3.85
CA GLN A 216 -4.76 -9.60 -4.21
C GLN A 216 -4.99 -10.95 -4.93
N PHE A 217 -5.88 -11.79 -4.40
CA PHE A 217 -6.21 -13.09 -4.99
C PHE A 217 -6.87 -12.93 -6.37
N ILE A 218 -7.79 -11.97 -6.51
CA ILE A 218 -8.45 -11.66 -7.80
C ILE A 218 -7.41 -11.29 -8.85
N ILE A 219 -6.51 -10.34 -8.53
CA ILE A 219 -5.48 -9.85 -9.46
C ILE A 219 -4.53 -10.98 -9.87
N ASP A 220 -4.05 -11.79 -8.92
CA ASP A 220 -3.13 -12.89 -9.20
C ASP A 220 -3.78 -13.97 -10.07
N THR A 221 -5.06 -14.27 -9.82
CA THR A 221 -5.84 -15.20 -10.65
C THR A 221 -6.03 -14.67 -12.08
N LEU A 222 -6.42 -13.41 -12.23
CA LEU A 222 -6.59 -12.79 -13.56
C LEU A 222 -5.27 -12.76 -14.33
N ALA A 223 -4.16 -12.40 -13.67
CA ALA A 223 -2.85 -12.38 -14.29
C ALA A 223 -2.48 -13.75 -14.88
N ARG A 224 -2.70 -14.83 -14.13
CA ARG A 224 -2.48 -16.20 -14.62
C ARG A 224 -3.37 -16.53 -15.81
N ASN A 225 -4.63 -16.16 -15.78
CA ASN A 225 -5.58 -16.37 -16.88
C ASN A 225 -5.17 -15.61 -18.14
N CYS A 226 -4.45 -14.48 -18.00
CA CYS A 226 -3.90 -13.68 -19.08
C CYS A 226 -2.50 -14.16 -19.54
N GLY A 227 -1.99 -15.28 -19.00
CA GLY A 227 -0.66 -15.81 -19.32
C GLY A 227 0.50 -15.04 -18.67
N ILE A 228 0.24 -14.33 -17.58
CA ILE A 228 1.26 -13.64 -16.78
C ILE A 228 1.58 -14.52 -15.57
N TYR A 229 2.62 -15.34 -15.69
CA TYR A 229 2.95 -16.38 -14.71
C TYR A 229 3.71 -15.87 -13.49
N ARG A 230 4.22 -14.62 -13.49
CA ARG A 230 4.78 -13.99 -12.31
C ARG A 230 3.67 -13.51 -11.37
N LYS A 231 3.94 -13.46 -10.07
CA LYS A 231 2.99 -12.94 -9.09
C LYS A 231 2.70 -11.47 -9.34
N VAL A 232 1.44 -11.14 -9.61
CA VAL A 232 0.97 -9.75 -9.79
C VAL A 232 0.28 -9.27 -8.51
N THR A 233 0.57 -8.04 -8.11
CA THR A 233 0.04 -7.44 -6.88
C THR A 233 -0.63 -6.10 -7.14
N PRO A 234 -1.56 -5.63 -6.28
CA PRO A 234 -2.13 -4.29 -6.38
C PRO A 234 -1.07 -3.18 -6.41
N HIS A 235 0.03 -3.36 -5.67
CA HIS A 235 1.15 -2.42 -5.69
C HIS A 235 1.86 -2.38 -7.05
N MET A 236 1.93 -3.51 -7.76
CA MET A 236 2.48 -3.53 -9.13
C MET A 236 1.58 -2.77 -10.11
N LEU A 237 0.24 -2.91 -10.01
CA LEU A 237 -0.70 -2.13 -10.84
C LEU A 237 -0.54 -0.63 -10.58
N ARG A 238 -0.46 -0.23 -9.32
CA ARG A 238 -0.21 1.17 -8.95
C ARG A 238 1.17 1.65 -9.42
N HIS A 239 2.18 0.80 -9.37
CA HIS A 239 3.50 1.14 -9.90
C HIS A 239 3.48 1.26 -11.43
N SER A 240 2.73 0.38 -12.11
CA SER A 240 2.51 0.46 -13.56
C SER A 240 1.80 1.75 -13.96
N PHE A 241 0.75 2.14 -13.22
CA PHE A 241 0.13 3.45 -13.37
C PHE A 241 1.19 4.56 -13.31
N ALA A 242 2.01 4.60 -12.25
CA ALA A 242 3.02 5.62 -12.08
C ALA A 242 4.05 5.64 -13.23
N THR A 243 4.57 4.48 -13.60
CA THR A 243 5.59 4.33 -14.64
C THR A 243 5.04 4.74 -16.03
N HIS A 244 3.87 4.25 -16.40
CA HIS A 244 3.27 4.55 -17.70
C HIS A 244 2.90 6.02 -17.86
N PHE A 245 2.52 6.68 -16.76
CA PHE A 245 2.27 8.14 -16.79
C PHE A 245 3.55 8.95 -16.97
N LEU A 246 4.65 8.56 -16.32
CA LEU A 246 5.96 9.21 -16.51
C LEU A 246 6.47 9.00 -17.92
N GLU A 247 6.36 7.78 -18.47
CA GLU A 247 6.73 7.47 -19.86
C GLU A 247 5.92 8.28 -20.88
N ASN A 248 4.66 8.59 -20.55
CA ASN A 248 3.79 9.45 -21.38
C ASN A 248 4.02 10.96 -21.13
N GLY A 249 5.09 11.33 -20.42
CA GLY A 249 5.52 12.72 -20.23
C GLY A 249 4.78 13.45 -19.10
N MET A 250 4.09 12.75 -18.19
CA MET A 250 3.56 13.39 -16.99
C MET A 250 4.70 13.86 -16.09
N ASN A 251 4.61 15.10 -15.62
CA ASN A 251 5.58 15.61 -14.65
C ASN A 251 5.49 14.83 -13.33
N LEU A 252 6.65 14.47 -12.76
CA LEU A 252 6.76 13.72 -11.50
C LEU A 252 5.97 14.36 -10.35
N ARG A 253 5.89 15.70 -10.28
CA ARG A 253 5.15 16.43 -9.24
C ARG A 253 3.65 16.18 -9.31
N TYR A 254 3.05 16.22 -10.52
CA TYR A 254 1.63 15.86 -10.71
C TYR A 254 1.35 14.42 -10.30
N LEU A 255 2.26 13.51 -10.68
CA LEU A 255 2.14 12.11 -10.30
C LEU A 255 2.23 11.91 -8.78
N GLN A 256 3.14 12.60 -8.11
CA GLN A 256 3.27 12.55 -6.63
C GLN A 256 2.00 13.04 -5.94
N HIS A 257 1.35 14.08 -6.48
CA HIS A 257 0.08 14.58 -5.97
C HIS A 257 -1.03 13.52 -6.13
N LEU A 258 -1.18 12.92 -7.30
CA LEU A 258 -2.13 11.82 -7.55
C LEU A 258 -1.88 10.64 -6.60
N LEU A 259 -0.63 10.28 -6.37
CA LEU A 259 -0.28 9.16 -5.52
C LEU A 259 -0.38 9.46 -4.01
N GLY A 260 -0.48 10.73 -3.60
CA GLY A 260 -0.58 11.12 -2.19
C GLY A 260 0.67 10.75 -1.40
N HIS A 261 1.86 11.12 -1.90
CA HIS A 261 3.13 10.96 -1.19
C HIS A 261 3.32 12.12 -0.21
N SER A 262 3.32 11.85 1.10
CA SER A 262 3.37 12.85 2.18
C SER A 262 4.78 13.35 2.52
N ASN A 263 5.83 12.91 1.85
CA ASN A 263 7.20 13.22 2.17
C ASN A 263 7.87 14.11 1.13
N LEU A 264 7.44 15.36 1.01
CA LEU A 264 8.30 16.42 0.47
C LEU A 264 8.04 17.69 1.28
N SER A 265 9.12 18.26 1.80
CA SER A 265 9.23 19.51 2.56
C SER A 265 8.94 20.77 1.72
N THR A 266 8.09 20.68 0.70
CA THR A 266 7.74 21.77 -0.22
C THR A 266 6.22 21.85 -0.43
N THR A 267 5.45 21.76 0.66
CA THR A 267 3.98 21.91 0.63
C THR A 267 3.53 23.35 0.32
N GLU A 268 4.44 24.31 0.30
CA GLU A 268 4.11 25.73 0.23
C GLU A 268 3.86 26.31 -1.17
N ILE A 269 4.14 25.61 -2.26
CA ILE A 269 4.08 26.24 -3.60
C ILE A 269 2.87 25.82 -4.44
N TYR A 270 2.08 24.80 -4.07
CA TYR A 270 1.04 24.22 -4.94
C TYR A 270 -0.36 24.10 -4.32
N THR A 271 -0.78 25.06 -3.50
CA THR A 271 -2.18 25.20 -3.05
C THR A 271 -3.16 25.62 -4.16
N HIS A 272 -2.69 25.78 -5.42
CA HIS A 272 -3.49 26.31 -6.53
C HIS A 272 -3.56 25.41 -7.77
N LEU A 273 -3.19 24.13 -7.71
CA LEU A 273 -3.49 23.22 -8.82
C LEU A 273 -5.00 22.97 -8.88
N SER A 274 -5.66 23.56 -9.87
CA SER A 274 -7.07 23.29 -10.06
C SER A 274 -7.26 21.83 -10.48
N ILE A 275 -8.34 21.20 -10.05
CA ILE A 275 -8.71 19.83 -10.46
C ILE A 275 -8.86 19.75 -12.00
N GLU A 276 -9.17 20.85 -12.64
CA GLU A 276 -9.29 20.96 -14.09
C GLU A 276 -7.94 20.83 -14.80
N GLU A 277 -6.89 21.48 -14.30
CA GLU A 277 -5.53 21.33 -14.82
C GLU A 277 -5.00 19.92 -14.61
N LEU A 278 -5.22 19.36 -13.41
CA LEU A 278 -4.85 17.98 -13.10
C LEU A 278 -5.56 16.99 -14.05
N THR A 279 -6.84 17.20 -14.30
CA THR A 279 -7.64 16.37 -15.21
C THR A 279 -7.18 16.51 -16.66
N LYS A 280 -6.79 17.71 -17.11
CA LYS A 280 -6.20 17.92 -18.44
C LYS A 280 -4.91 17.15 -18.63
N VAL A 281 -3.98 17.27 -17.67
CA VAL A 281 -2.68 16.57 -17.71
C VAL A 281 -2.91 15.06 -17.62
N TYR A 282 -3.81 14.61 -16.76
CA TYR A 282 -4.20 13.22 -16.63
C TYR A 282 -4.71 12.64 -17.96
N ARG A 283 -5.70 13.28 -18.59
CA ARG A 283 -6.27 12.83 -19.88
C ARG A 283 -5.23 12.74 -21.00
N LYS A 284 -4.26 13.65 -21.02
CA LYS A 284 -3.17 13.63 -22.00
C LYS A 284 -2.20 12.48 -21.79
N ALA A 285 -1.95 12.11 -20.53
CA ALA A 285 -0.93 11.15 -20.16
C ALA A 285 -1.46 9.73 -19.93
N HIS A 286 -2.77 9.53 -19.68
CA HIS A 286 -3.32 8.21 -19.41
C HIS A 286 -3.42 7.37 -20.68
N PRO A 287 -2.86 6.14 -20.74
CA PRO A 287 -2.89 5.28 -21.94
C PRO A 287 -4.30 4.94 -22.46
N GLY A 288 -5.28 4.85 -21.55
CA GLY A 288 -6.68 4.50 -21.85
C GLY A 288 -7.63 5.70 -21.99
N SER A 289 -7.13 6.93 -22.14
CA SER A 289 -7.97 8.12 -22.30
C SER A 289 -8.08 8.62 -23.75
N LYS A 290 -7.62 7.79 -24.69
CA LYS A 290 -7.78 8.04 -26.14
C LYS A 290 -9.12 7.50 -26.64
#